data_8bfd80027837f4245525530aa45945e5
#
_entry.id   8bfd80027837f4245525530aa45945e5
#
_cell.length_a   1.000
_cell.length_b   1.000
_cell.length_c   1.000
_cell.angle_alpha   90.00
_cell.angle_beta   90.00
_cell.angle_gamma   90.00
#
_symmetry.space_group_name_H-M   'P 1'
#
loop_
_entity.id
_entity.type
_entity.pdbx_description
1 polymer ?
#
loop_
_entity_poly.entity_id
_entity_poly.type
_entity_poly.pdbx_seq_one_letter_code
_entity_poly.pdbx_strand_id
1 'polypeptide(L)'
;MKDFCIIGSGISGATIASILSKKYSLDVYDKARGIGGRSSNKKLNKNESFDHGVQYISPKSTPFKKFVNNLIKKRIVKMWLGKHIFLNTKKKEDKKHIKIIGTKGNN
;
A
#
# COMPACT_ATOMS: atom_id res chain seq x y z
N MET A 1 -21.43 22.08 4.02
CA MET A 1 -21.86 20.73 3.53
C MET A 1 -20.72 20.10 2.75
N LYS A 2 -20.54 18.80 2.85
CA LYS A 2 -19.51 18.09 2.09
C LYS A 2 -20.05 17.67 0.73
N ASP A 3 -19.22 17.71 -0.30
CA ASP A 3 -19.62 17.28 -1.64
C ASP A 3 -19.70 15.76 -1.77
N PHE A 4 -18.81 15.02 -1.04
CA PHE A 4 -18.75 13.57 -1.08
C PHE A 4 -18.53 12.96 0.29
N CYS A 5 -19.03 11.74 0.43
CA CYS A 5 -18.77 10.86 1.56
C CYS A 5 -18.20 9.53 1.02
N ILE A 6 -17.04 9.12 1.51
CA ILE A 6 -16.37 7.88 1.14
C ILE A 6 -16.45 6.92 2.31
N ILE A 7 -16.97 5.71 2.08
CA ILE A 7 -17.04 4.65 3.08
C ILE A 7 -15.90 3.65 2.85
N GLY A 8 -15.00 3.58 3.80
CA GLY A 8 -13.81 2.74 3.78
C GLY A 8 -12.54 3.49 3.39
N SER A 9 -11.51 3.39 4.22
CA SER A 9 -10.19 4.00 4.04
C SER A 9 -9.12 3.00 3.59
N GLY A 10 -9.52 1.93 2.92
CA GLY A 10 -8.61 1.03 2.22
C GLY A 10 -8.01 1.69 0.98
N ILE A 11 -7.19 0.96 0.21
CA ILE A 11 -6.49 1.50 -0.99
C ILE A 11 -7.46 2.20 -1.95
N SER A 12 -8.61 1.60 -2.25
CA SER A 12 -9.59 2.19 -3.18
C SER A 12 -10.16 3.51 -2.65
N GLY A 13 -10.63 3.52 -1.40
CA GLY A 13 -11.20 4.73 -0.78
C GLY A 13 -10.16 5.84 -0.64
N ALA A 14 -8.94 5.50 -0.20
CA ALA A 14 -7.85 6.47 -0.10
C ALA A 14 -7.44 7.05 -1.47
N THR A 15 -7.43 6.21 -2.52
CA THR A 15 -7.11 6.66 -3.89
C THR A 15 -8.17 7.64 -4.39
N ILE A 16 -9.45 7.30 -4.26
CA ILE A 16 -10.56 8.19 -4.66
C ILE A 16 -10.52 9.47 -3.85
N ALA A 17 -10.35 9.39 -2.53
CA ALA A 17 -10.22 10.56 -1.68
C ALA A 17 -9.09 11.49 -2.13
N SER A 18 -7.92 10.94 -2.42
CA SER A 18 -6.76 11.70 -2.91
C SER A 18 -7.00 12.40 -4.25
N ILE A 19 -7.82 11.82 -5.13
CA ILE A 19 -8.17 12.42 -6.41
C ILE A 19 -9.20 13.51 -6.24
N LEU A 20 -10.29 13.22 -5.52
CA LEU A 20 -11.43 14.14 -5.37
C LEU A 20 -11.10 15.35 -4.48
N SER A 21 -10.26 15.16 -3.45
CA SER A 21 -9.89 16.24 -2.53
C SER A 21 -9.21 17.45 -3.19
N LYS A 22 -8.75 17.31 -4.44
CA LYS A 22 -8.17 18.42 -5.20
C LYS A 22 -9.20 19.45 -5.65
N LYS A 23 -10.48 19.08 -5.71
CA LYS A 23 -11.55 19.94 -6.23
C LYS A 23 -12.79 20.00 -5.33
N TYR A 24 -12.95 19.01 -4.45
CA TYR A 24 -14.17 18.82 -3.67
C TYR A 24 -13.85 18.67 -2.19
N SER A 25 -14.77 19.09 -1.36
CA SER A 25 -14.76 18.80 0.08
C SER A 25 -15.33 17.40 0.31
N LEU A 26 -14.65 16.58 1.11
CA LEU A 26 -15.10 15.22 1.36
C LEU A 26 -14.79 14.74 2.78
N ASP A 27 -15.57 13.78 3.23
CA ASP A 27 -15.32 13.04 4.46
C ASP A 27 -15.07 11.58 4.12
N VAL A 28 -14.16 10.94 4.86
CA VAL A 28 -13.87 9.52 4.75
C VAL A 28 -14.20 8.86 6.07
N TYR A 29 -15.08 7.88 6.05
CA TYR A 29 -15.47 7.10 7.22
C TYR A 29 -14.97 5.67 7.10
N ASP A 30 -14.43 5.14 8.18
CA ASP A 30 -14.03 3.74 8.26
C ASP A 30 -14.49 3.14 9.59
N LYS A 31 -14.93 1.89 9.56
CA LYS A 31 -15.29 1.16 10.77
C LYS A 31 -14.08 0.74 11.62
N ALA A 32 -12.91 0.64 11.00
CA ALA A 32 -11.67 0.25 11.65
C ALA A 32 -11.03 1.44 12.38
N ARG A 33 -10.31 1.18 13.47
CA ARG A 33 -9.56 2.20 14.20
C ARG A 33 -8.33 2.71 13.45
N GLY A 34 -7.84 1.93 12.47
CA GLY A 34 -6.69 2.27 11.63
C GLY A 34 -7.06 2.36 10.16
N ILE A 35 -6.29 3.10 9.40
CA ILE A 35 -6.44 3.23 7.95
C ILE A 35 -5.74 2.09 7.21
N GLY A 36 -6.02 1.94 5.91
CA GLY A 36 -5.29 1.02 5.03
C GLY A 36 -6.04 -0.27 4.70
N GLY A 37 -7.07 -0.65 5.47
CA GLY A 37 -7.84 -1.87 5.21
C GLY A 37 -6.94 -3.11 5.19
N ARG A 38 -6.98 -3.89 4.10
CA ARG A 38 -6.14 -5.10 3.92
C ARG A 38 -4.66 -4.80 3.71
N SER A 39 -4.28 -3.57 3.47
CA SER A 39 -2.87 -3.13 3.42
C SER A 39 -2.39 -2.49 4.72
N SER A 40 -3.20 -2.55 5.78
CA SER A 40 -2.85 -1.95 7.06
C SER A 40 -1.69 -2.68 7.74
N ASN A 41 -0.95 -1.91 8.51
CA ASN A 41 0.16 -2.38 9.33
C ASN A 41 -0.31 -2.60 10.78
N LYS A 42 0.12 -3.67 11.40
CA LYS A 42 -0.19 -3.98 12.81
C LYS A 42 0.95 -3.51 13.70
N LYS A 43 0.67 -2.60 14.61
CA LYS A 43 1.61 -2.20 15.66
C LYS A 43 1.56 -3.19 16.82
N LEU A 44 2.72 -3.70 17.22
CA LEU A 44 2.90 -4.50 18.44
C LEU A 44 3.15 -3.61 19.66
N ASN A 45 4.03 -2.63 19.47
CA ASN A 45 4.39 -1.64 20.48
C ASN A 45 4.82 -0.33 19.81
N LYS A 46 5.42 0.61 20.55
CA LYS A 46 5.86 1.91 20.01
C LYS A 46 6.90 1.80 18.90
N ASN A 47 7.73 0.75 18.92
CA ASN A 47 8.89 0.61 18.04
C ASN A 47 8.75 -0.53 17.02
N GLU A 48 7.79 -1.41 17.21
CA GLU A 48 7.65 -2.62 16.39
C GLU A 48 6.29 -2.68 15.72
N SER A 49 6.32 -2.95 14.42
CA SER A 49 5.14 -3.15 13.61
C SER A 49 5.40 -4.16 12.49
N PHE A 50 4.37 -4.78 11.98
CA PHE A 50 4.47 -5.69 10.85
C PHE A 50 3.26 -5.58 9.91
N ASP A 51 3.52 -5.88 8.66
CA ASP A 51 2.50 -5.95 7.63
C ASP A 51 1.83 -7.32 7.68
N HIS A 52 0.54 -7.36 8.03
CA HIS A 52 -0.19 -8.60 8.26
C HIS A 52 -1.13 -8.98 7.10
N GLY A 53 -1.34 -8.09 6.16
CA GLY A 53 -2.14 -8.34 4.97
C GLY A 53 -1.27 -8.32 3.72
N VAL A 54 -1.11 -7.16 3.10
CA VAL A 54 -0.25 -6.99 1.92
C VAL A 54 1.19 -6.79 2.37
N GLN A 55 2.04 -7.75 2.07
CA GLN A 55 3.46 -7.71 2.44
C GLN A 55 4.30 -6.91 1.44
N TYR A 56 3.94 -6.95 0.15
CA TYR A 56 4.63 -6.22 -0.91
C TYR A 56 3.71 -5.97 -2.10
N ILE A 57 4.12 -5.05 -2.95
CA ILE A 57 3.44 -4.70 -4.21
C ILE A 57 4.31 -5.14 -5.38
N SER A 58 3.70 -5.80 -6.36
CA SER A 58 4.36 -6.20 -7.60
C SER A 58 3.58 -5.60 -8.79
N PRO A 59 3.94 -4.38 -9.26
CA PRO A 59 3.19 -3.68 -10.29
C PRO A 59 3.41 -4.34 -11.65
N LYS A 60 2.33 -4.69 -12.34
CA LYS A 60 2.36 -5.35 -13.66
C LYS A 60 1.96 -4.40 -14.79
N SER A 61 0.84 -3.70 -14.66
CA SER A 61 0.34 -2.81 -15.69
C SER A 61 1.12 -1.50 -15.78
N THR A 62 1.23 -0.94 -16.98
CA THR A 62 1.94 0.32 -17.23
C THR A 62 1.39 1.50 -16.41
N PRO A 63 0.06 1.72 -16.30
CA PRO A 63 -0.48 2.80 -15.45
C PRO A 63 -0.11 2.62 -13.99
N PHE A 64 -0.18 1.38 -13.47
CA PHE A 64 0.15 1.11 -12.09
C PHE A 64 1.65 1.25 -11.80
N LYS A 65 2.52 0.86 -12.75
CA LYS A 65 3.97 1.13 -12.65
C LYS A 65 4.26 2.63 -12.55
N LYS A 66 3.60 3.46 -13.36
CA LYS A 66 3.75 4.92 -13.29
C LYS A 66 3.31 5.46 -11.92
N PHE A 67 2.19 5.01 -11.41
CA PHE A 67 1.71 5.39 -10.08
C PHE A 67 2.72 5.01 -8.99
N VAL A 68 3.18 3.76 -8.98
CA VAL A 68 4.16 3.27 -7.99
C VAL A 68 5.49 4.02 -8.10
N ASN A 69 5.97 4.33 -9.31
CA ASN A 69 7.19 5.13 -9.50
C ASN A 69 7.06 6.54 -8.90
N ASN A 70 5.88 7.15 -8.96
CA ASN A 70 5.63 8.42 -8.28
C ASN A 70 5.70 8.29 -6.75
N LEU A 71 5.22 7.18 -6.21
CA LEU A 71 5.33 6.89 -4.78
C LEU A 71 6.80 6.67 -4.35
N ILE A 72 7.61 6.01 -5.20
CA ILE A 72 9.05 5.85 -4.97
C ILE A 72 9.74 7.22 -4.95
N LYS A 73 9.47 8.09 -5.94
CA LYS A 73 10.01 9.45 -5.97
C LYS A 73 9.66 10.26 -4.73
N LYS A 74 8.46 10.07 -4.20
CA LYS A 74 8.02 10.70 -2.94
C LYS A 74 8.54 10.00 -1.69
N ARG A 75 9.34 8.95 -1.80
CA ARG A 75 9.88 8.13 -0.71
C ARG A 75 8.80 7.50 0.18
N ILE A 76 7.62 7.28 -0.34
CA ILE A 76 6.52 6.60 0.35
C ILE A 76 6.73 5.09 0.32
N VAL A 77 7.22 4.57 -0.81
CA VAL A 77 7.58 3.16 -1.00
C VAL A 77 9.00 3.03 -1.51
N LYS A 78 9.59 1.86 -1.34
CA LYS A 78 10.94 1.52 -1.81
C LYS A 78 10.99 0.12 -2.40
N MET A 79 11.99 -0.15 -3.21
CA MET A 79 12.24 -1.50 -3.70
C MET A 79 12.68 -2.41 -2.53
N TRP A 80 12.11 -3.58 -2.47
CA TRP A 80 12.56 -4.62 -1.54
C TRP A 80 13.72 -5.39 -2.18
N LEU A 81 14.92 -4.93 -1.89
CA LEU A 81 16.15 -5.54 -2.40
C LEU A 81 16.47 -6.83 -1.62
N GLY A 82 16.99 -7.82 -2.32
CA GLY A 82 17.40 -9.11 -1.73
C GLY A 82 16.99 -10.30 -2.60
N LYS A 83 17.34 -11.47 -2.14
CA LYS A 83 16.93 -12.74 -2.77
C LYS A 83 15.55 -13.14 -2.24
N HIS A 84 14.61 -13.35 -3.14
CA HIS A 84 13.27 -13.85 -2.82
C HIS A 84 13.16 -15.30 -3.29
N ILE A 85 12.84 -16.21 -2.39
CA ILE A 85 12.81 -17.64 -2.66
C ILE A 85 11.41 -18.18 -2.40
N PHE A 86 10.85 -18.93 -3.35
CA PHE A 86 9.64 -19.71 -3.12
C PHE A 86 9.98 -20.97 -2.34
N LEU A 87 9.44 -21.10 -1.15
CA LEU A 87 9.57 -22.31 -0.32
C LEU A 87 8.57 -23.38 -0.80
N ASN A 88 8.87 -23.98 -1.92
CA ASN A 88 8.17 -25.15 -2.42
C ASN A 88 9.18 -26.31 -2.55
N THR A 89 8.72 -27.49 -2.99
CA THR A 89 9.54 -28.70 -3.16
C THR A 89 10.81 -28.52 -4.00
N LYS A 90 10.93 -27.45 -4.78
CA LYS A 90 12.08 -27.14 -5.67
C LYS A 90 12.70 -25.77 -5.43
N LYS A 91 12.67 -25.19 -4.25
CA LYS A 91 13.29 -23.89 -3.87
C LYS A 91 13.72 -23.04 -5.08
N LYS A 92 12.79 -22.37 -5.74
CA LYS A 92 13.10 -21.50 -6.89
C LYS A 92 13.22 -20.05 -6.42
N GLU A 93 14.31 -19.37 -6.82
CA GLU A 93 14.48 -17.95 -6.63
C GLU A 93 13.50 -17.17 -7.51
N ASP A 94 12.80 -16.20 -6.94
CA ASP A 94 11.92 -15.29 -7.69
C ASP A 94 12.75 -14.15 -8.29
N LYS A 95 13.26 -14.35 -9.51
CA LYS A 95 13.99 -13.34 -10.26
C LYS A 95 13.09 -12.46 -11.15
N LYS A 96 11.81 -12.83 -11.30
CA LYS A 96 10.93 -12.21 -12.31
C LYS A 96 10.15 -11.01 -11.83
N HIS A 97 9.95 -10.85 -10.53
CA HIS A 97 9.04 -9.84 -10.02
C HIS A 97 9.74 -8.82 -9.14
N ILE A 98 9.65 -7.56 -9.54
CA ILE A 98 10.02 -6.44 -8.68
C ILE A 98 9.03 -6.38 -7.53
N LYS A 99 9.55 -6.42 -6.30
CA LYS A 99 8.77 -6.28 -5.07
C LYS A 99 9.02 -4.92 -4.46
N ILE A 100 7.96 -4.27 -4.04
CA ILE A 100 7.96 -2.92 -3.50
C ILE A 100 7.26 -2.93 -2.16
N ILE A 101 7.86 -2.30 -1.18
CA ILE A 101 7.35 -2.20 0.19
C ILE A 101 7.24 -0.75 0.64
N GLY A 102 6.40 -0.48 1.61
CA GLY A 102 6.34 0.81 2.29
C GLY A 102 7.66 1.16 2.97
N THR A 103 8.00 2.44 3.05
CA THR A 103 9.21 2.90 3.76
C THR A 103 9.07 2.81 5.27
N LYS A 104 7.84 2.88 5.77
CA LYS A 104 7.47 2.76 7.19
C LYS A 104 6.44 1.64 7.44
N GLY A 105 6.52 0.55 6.67
CA GLY A 105 5.47 -0.46 6.54
C GLY A 105 4.60 -0.18 5.32
N ASN A 106 3.62 -1.04 5.01
CA ASN A 106 2.77 -0.90 3.82
C ASN A 106 1.54 0.03 4.03
N ASN A 107 1.59 0.87 5.01
CA ASN A 107 0.51 1.85 5.29
C ASN A 107 0.54 3.03 4.34
#